data_0c47c35614c86ce325216e9630f81efd
#
_entry.id   0c47c35614c86ce325216e9630f81efd
#
_cell.length_a   1.000
_cell.length_b   1.000
_cell.length_c   1.000
_cell.angle_alpha   90.00
_cell.angle_beta   90.00
_cell.angle_gamma   90.00
#
_symmetry.space_group_name_H-M   'P 1'
#
loop_
_entity.id
_entity.type
_entity.pdbx_description
1 polymer ?
#
loop_
_entity_poly.entity_id
_entity_poly.type
_entity_poly.pdbx_seq_one_letter_code
_entity_poly.pdbx_strand_id
1 'polypeptide(L)'
;HDDDPEIIRAHELGIPVFERTQAWGAISKGYSNALCISGTHGKTTTTSMCTHILMAADRDPTVMIGGTLPLLNAGHRVGRGNTIIMEACEYYNSFLSLHPTVAVMLNIEADHLDFFKDLDDVKHSFHEFAARVPEYGYVVANHDDANTMDVVKDIEAKVITFGLHSDADVYAENIQFIGANSKFNIMYKGQLFTDVTLHVPGMHNVKNALAATAAAICLGVRPNAVKYGLAGFNGAGRRFEFKGKYNGADIYDDYAHHPGELKALLDTVENLNYKRTVVVFQPHTYSR
;
A
#
# COMPACT_ATOMS: atom_id res chain seq x y z
N HIS A 1 -5.58 16.23 -19.83
CA HIS A 1 -6.38 15.72 -20.97
C HIS A 1 -5.71 16.17 -22.25
N ASP A 2 -5.87 15.41 -23.35
CA ASP A 2 -5.24 15.69 -24.64
C ASP A 2 -5.72 17.04 -25.25
N ASP A 3 -6.82 17.57 -24.76
CA ASP A 3 -7.40 18.88 -25.10
C ASP A 3 -6.89 20.04 -24.24
N ASP A 4 -5.96 19.78 -23.31
CA ASP A 4 -5.32 20.81 -22.50
C ASP A 4 -4.43 21.69 -23.39
N PRO A 5 -4.58 23.04 -23.35
CA PRO A 5 -3.82 23.95 -24.21
C PRO A 5 -2.29 23.78 -24.07
N GLU A 6 -1.80 23.42 -22.90
CA GLU A 6 -0.37 23.22 -22.67
C GLU A 6 0.11 21.93 -23.35
N ILE A 7 -0.69 20.87 -23.34
CA ILE A 7 -0.41 19.59 -24.01
C ILE A 7 -0.43 19.79 -25.54
N ILE A 8 -1.48 20.46 -26.06
CA ILE A 8 -1.56 20.80 -27.49
C ILE A 8 -0.32 21.58 -27.93
N ARG A 9 0.07 22.60 -27.14
CA ARG A 9 1.24 23.42 -27.48
C ARG A 9 2.55 22.64 -27.43
N ALA A 10 2.69 21.71 -26.49
CA ALA A 10 3.86 20.82 -26.44
C ALA A 10 3.96 19.95 -27.70
N HIS A 11 2.84 19.36 -28.14
CA HIS A 11 2.80 18.58 -29.37
C HIS A 11 3.14 19.40 -30.62
N GLU A 12 2.59 20.62 -30.74
CA GLU A 12 2.92 21.55 -31.84
C GLU A 12 4.41 21.88 -31.92
N LEU A 13 5.07 21.97 -30.77
CA LEU A 13 6.50 22.27 -30.67
C LEU A 13 7.39 21.01 -30.75
N GLY A 14 6.82 19.81 -30.89
CA GLY A 14 7.55 18.56 -30.91
C GLY A 14 8.19 18.20 -29.55
N ILE A 15 7.67 18.77 -28.45
CA ILE A 15 8.15 18.47 -27.08
C ILE A 15 7.52 17.14 -26.65
N PRO A 16 8.32 16.13 -26.23
CA PRO A 16 7.78 14.86 -25.73
C PRO A 16 6.91 15.07 -24.48
N VAL A 17 5.72 14.51 -24.50
CA VAL A 17 4.79 14.52 -23.36
C VAL A 17 4.73 13.13 -22.77
N PHE A 18 4.90 13.02 -21.45
CA PHE A 18 4.86 11.75 -20.71
C PHE A 18 3.89 11.86 -19.56
N GLU A 19 3.18 10.78 -19.28
CA GLU A 19 2.50 10.62 -18.01
C GLU A 19 3.50 10.51 -16.86
N ARG A 20 3.06 10.93 -15.66
CA ARG A 20 3.86 10.86 -14.43
C ARG A 20 4.40 9.44 -14.16
N THR A 21 3.57 8.41 -14.36
CA THR A 21 3.95 7.01 -14.14
C THR A 21 4.97 6.49 -15.15
N GLN A 22 4.94 6.97 -16.38
CA GLN A 22 5.98 6.66 -17.39
C GLN A 22 7.34 7.22 -16.96
N ALA A 23 7.37 8.45 -16.45
CA ALA A 23 8.59 9.05 -15.92
C ALA A 23 9.12 8.26 -14.70
N TRP A 24 8.23 7.86 -13.78
CA TRP A 24 8.61 7.01 -12.64
C TRP A 24 9.09 5.63 -13.07
N GLY A 25 8.47 5.04 -14.08
CA GLY A 25 8.94 3.79 -14.68
C GLY A 25 10.36 3.89 -15.22
N ALA A 26 10.67 4.98 -15.94
CA ALA A 26 12.01 5.24 -16.45
C ALA A 26 13.03 5.43 -15.30
N ILE A 27 12.67 6.20 -14.26
CA ILE A 27 13.50 6.41 -13.07
C ILE A 27 13.76 5.10 -12.32
N SER A 28 12.72 4.24 -12.18
CA SER A 28 12.83 2.98 -11.42
C SER A 28 13.85 2.01 -11.98
N LYS A 29 14.13 2.07 -13.29
CA LYS A 29 15.16 1.25 -13.94
C LYS A 29 16.58 1.51 -13.41
N GLY A 30 16.81 2.66 -12.81
CA GLY A 30 18.10 3.02 -12.18
C GLY A 30 18.32 2.36 -10.81
N TYR A 31 17.34 1.65 -10.26
CA TYR A 31 17.40 1.03 -8.92
C TYR A 31 17.48 -0.49 -9.01
N SER A 32 18.33 -1.09 -8.17
CA SER A 32 18.41 -2.55 -8.08
C SER A 32 17.16 -3.18 -7.46
N ASN A 33 16.46 -2.42 -6.61
CA ASN A 33 15.23 -2.84 -5.96
C ASN A 33 14.13 -1.80 -6.22
N ALA A 34 13.15 -2.17 -7.02
CA ALA A 34 11.94 -1.38 -7.25
C ALA A 34 10.77 -2.08 -6.56
N LEU A 35 10.41 -1.57 -5.36
CA LEU A 35 9.27 -2.03 -4.58
C LEU A 35 8.03 -1.25 -4.98
N CYS A 36 7.07 -1.92 -5.61
CA CYS A 36 5.82 -1.32 -6.08
C CYS A 36 4.64 -1.90 -5.32
N ILE A 37 3.84 -1.05 -4.67
CA ILE A 37 2.71 -1.45 -3.85
C ILE A 37 1.41 -1.15 -4.60
N SER A 38 0.68 -2.22 -4.95
CA SER A 38 -0.59 -2.19 -5.68
C SER A 38 -1.74 -2.80 -4.86
N GLY A 39 -2.96 -2.60 -5.33
CA GLY A 39 -4.19 -3.10 -4.73
C GLY A 39 -5.27 -2.04 -4.74
N THR A 40 -6.52 -2.44 -4.69
CA THR A 40 -7.65 -1.50 -4.65
C THR A 40 -7.54 -0.60 -3.42
N HIS A 41 -7.22 -1.18 -2.25
CA HIS A 41 -7.13 -0.47 -0.97
C HIS A 41 -5.80 -0.70 -0.26
N GLY A 42 -5.41 0.22 0.63
CA GLY A 42 -4.24 0.08 1.51
C GLY A 42 -2.91 0.53 0.92
N LYS A 43 -2.83 0.89 -0.37
CA LYS A 43 -1.58 1.29 -1.08
C LYS A 43 -0.75 2.30 -0.30
N THR A 44 -1.32 3.47 -0.01
CA THR A 44 -0.62 4.59 0.68
C THR A 44 -0.11 4.17 2.05
N THR A 45 -0.93 3.46 2.83
CA THR A 45 -0.56 2.99 4.18
C THR A 45 0.59 1.99 4.13
N THR A 46 0.49 0.99 3.24
CA THR A 46 1.55 -0.03 3.11
C THR A 46 2.85 0.57 2.56
N THR A 47 2.78 1.48 1.57
CA THR A 47 3.94 2.22 1.07
C THR A 47 4.62 3.02 2.19
N SER A 48 3.82 3.65 3.05
CA SER A 48 4.31 4.37 4.22
C SER A 48 4.99 3.45 5.23
N MET A 49 4.39 2.30 5.55
CA MET A 49 4.98 1.28 6.44
C MET A 49 6.30 0.73 5.87
N CYS A 50 6.36 0.40 4.57
CA CYS A 50 7.59 0.00 3.90
C CYS A 50 8.68 1.08 4.00
N THR A 51 8.30 2.35 3.86
CA THR A 51 9.22 3.48 4.01
C THR A 51 9.81 3.52 5.43
N HIS A 52 8.97 3.43 6.47
CA HIS A 52 9.43 3.38 7.86
C HIS A 52 10.38 2.20 8.12
N ILE A 53 10.05 1.02 7.62
CA ILE A 53 10.88 -0.19 7.78
C ILE A 53 12.23 -0.01 7.09
N LEU A 54 12.27 0.47 5.84
CA LEU A 54 13.54 0.63 5.11
C LEU A 54 14.38 1.77 5.66
N MET A 55 13.78 2.83 6.19
CA MET A 55 14.50 3.88 6.93
C MET A 55 15.09 3.32 8.23
N ALA A 56 14.35 2.52 9.00
CA ALA A 56 14.85 1.84 10.21
C ALA A 56 15.94 0.79 9.91
N ALA A 57 15.99 0.30 8.67
CA ALA A 57 17.03 -0.61 8.17
C ALA A 57 18.25 0.11 7.59
N ASP A 58 18.32 1.45 7.70
CA ASP A 58 19.40 2.30 7.14
C ASP A 58 19.58 2.12 5.60
N ARG A 59 18.48 1.80 4.88
CA ARG A 59 18.53 1.57 3.42
C ARG A 59 18.45 2.85 2.59
N ASP A 60 18.15 3.99 3.21
CA ASP A 60 18.04 5.32 2.57
C ASP A 60 17.23 5.30 1.24
N PRO A 61 15.96 4.85 1.23
CA PRO A 61 15.21 4.65 0.00
C PRO A 61 14.79 5.95 -0.68
N THR A 62 14.68 5.92 -2.01
CA THR A 62 13.85 6.87 -2.75
C THR A 62 12.39 6.44 -2.63
N VAL A 63 11.47 7.39 -2.43
CA VAL A 63 10.08 7.09 -2.09
C VAL A 63 9.13 7.97 -2.90
N MET A 64 8.04 7.38 -3.39
CA MET A 64 6.89 8.07 -3.95
C MET A 64 5.58 7.50 -3.40
N ILE A 65 4.83 8.34 -2.70
CA ILE A 65 3.57 8.01 -2.03
C ILE A 65 2.46 8.90 -2.58
N GLY A 66 1.25 8.36 -2.72
CA GLY A 66 0.06 9.11 -3.16
C GLY A 66 -0.51 10.09 -2.14
N GLY A 67 0.08 10.18 -0.95
CA GLY A 67 -0.31 11.08 0.14
C GLY A 67 0.89 11.68 0.85
N THR A 68 0.66 12.45 1.91
CA THR A 68 1.72 12.99 2.75
C THR A 68 2.07 12.02 3.87
N LEU A 69 3.36 11.69 4.00
CA LEU A 69 3.89 10.91 5.12
C LEU A 69 4.54 11.86 6.14
N PRO A 70 4.06 11.90 7.39
CA PRO A 70 4.61 12.79 8.43
C PRO A 70 6.13 12.64 8.62
N LEU A 71 6.66 11.43 8.56
CA LEU A 71 8.11 11.14 8.64
C LEU A 71 8.93 11.94 7.61
N LEU A 72 8.38 12.16 6.42
CA LEU A 72 9.05 12.85 5.32
C LEU A 72 8.60 14.32 5.20
N ASN A 73 7.51 14.70 5.85
CA ASN A 73 6.77 15.94 5.63
C ASN A 73 6.46 16.19 4.13
N ALA A 74 6.30 15.12 3.35
CA ALA A 74 6.11 15.15 1.91
C ALA A 74 5.51 13.83 1.40
N GLY A 75 5.04 13.81 0.15
CA GLY A 75 4.66 12.59 -0.57
C GLY A 75 5.82 11.94 -1.34
N HIS A 76 7.04 12.48 -1.24
CA HIS A 76 8.20 11.95 -1.94
C HIS A 76 9.50 12.22 -1.18
N ARG A 77 10.51 11.42 -1.48
CA ARG A 77 11.87 11.56 -0.98
C ARG A 77 12.85 11.02 -2.00
N VAL A 78 13.96 11.70 -2.20
CA VAL A 78 15.10 11.17 -2.96
C VAL A 78 16.15 10.67 -1.96
N GLY A 79 16.37 9.36 -1.95
CA GLY A 79 17.38 8.69 -1.14
C GLY A 79 18.66 8.43 -1.94
N ARG A 80 19.71 7.95 -1.24
CA ARG A 80 20.99 7.54 -1.84
C ARG A 80 21.12 6.02 -1.93
N GLY A 81 20.15 5.27 -1.41
CA GLY A 81 20.13 3.81 -1.45
C GLY A 81 19.77 3.29 -2.84
N ASN A 82 19.87 1.98 -2.98
CA ASN A 82 19.58 1.27 -4.21
C ASN A 82 18.11 0.78 -4.33
N THR A 83 17.24 1.29 -3.46
CA THR A 83 15.83 0.92 -3.41
C THR A 83 14.95 2.12 -3.68
N ILE A 84 13.99 1.94 -4.59
CA ILE A 84 12.87 2.87 -4.79
C ILE A 84 11.58 2.20 -4.32
N ILE A 85 10.74 2.93 -3.58
CA ILE A 85 9.41 2.50 -3.13
C ILE A 85 8.38 3.36 -3.83
N MET A 86 7.41 2.72 -4.50
CA MET A 86 6.40 3.42 -5.30
C MET A 86 5.01 2.89 -5.01
N GLU A 87 4.07 3.79 -4.84
CA GLU A 87 2.65 3.46 -4.90
C GLU A 87 2.25 3.22 -6.37
N ALA A 88 1.72 2.04 -6.65
CA ALA A 88 1.40 1.55 -7.99
C ALA A 88 -0.12 1.54 -8.18
N CYS A 89 -0.65 2.57 -8.85
CA CYS A 89 -2.08 2.73 -9.09
C CYS A 89 -2.49 1.96 -10.36
N GLU A 90 -3.55 1.17 -10.24
CA GLU A 90 -4.17 0.40 -11.32
C GLU A 90 -4.94 1.24 -12.33
N TYR A 91 -5.43 2.40 -11.90
CA TYR A 91 -6.29 3.26 -12.72
C TYR A 91 -5.58 3.70 -14.00
N TYR A 92 -6.27 3.61 -15.13
CA TYR A 92 -5.73 3.76 -16.49
C TYR A 92 -4.51 2.87 -16.79
N ASN A 93 -4.39 1.72 -16.11
CA ASN A 93 -3.25 0.83 -16.26
C ASN A 93 -1.89 1.52 -15.98
N SER A 94 -1.91 2.60 -15.19
CA SER A 94 -0.73 3.44 -14.94
C SER A 94 0.43 2.63 -14.35
N PHE A 95 0.16 1.64 -13.48
CA PHE A 95 1.18 0.79 -12.86
C PHE A 95 1.92 -0.10 -13.89
N LEU A 96 1.33 -0.36 -15.08
CA LEU A 96 2.01 -1.10 -16.14
C LEU A 96 3.20 -0.34 -16.75
N SER A 97 3.36 0.94 -16.47
CA SER A 97 4.56 1.70 -16.82
C SER A 97 5.74 1.43 -15.88
N LEU A 98 5.51 0.82 -14.71
CA LEU A 98 6.53 0.55 -13.71
C LEU A 98 7.28 -0.76 -14.02
N HIS A 99 8.50 -0.89 -13.44
CA HIS A 99 9.36 -2.06 -13.58
C HIS A 99 9.69 -2.64 -12.20
N PRO A 100 8.74 -3.34 -11.55
CA PRO A 100 8.94 -3.88 -10.21
C PRO A 100 9.97 -5.01 -10.18
N THR A 101 10.82 -5.03 -9.16
CA THR A 101 11.55 -6.23 -8.74
C THR A 101 10.87 -6.90 -7.55
N VAL A 102 10.05 -6.12 -6.81
CA VAL A 102 9.13 -6.62 -5.80
C VAL A 102 7.78 -5.94 -6.02
N ALA A 103 6.75 -6.70 -6.39
CA ALA A 103 5.37 -6.23 -6.50
C ALA A 103 4.56 -6.71 -5.29
N VAL A 104 3.86 -5.80 -4.62
CA VAL A 104 2.92 -6.12 -3.54
C VAL A 104 1.50 -5.99 -4.05
N MET A 105 0.69 -7.01 -3.85
CA MET A 105 -0.73 -7.05 -4.20
C MET A 105 -1.57 -7.19 -2.93
N LEU A 106 -2.23 -6.10 -2.53
CA LEU A 106 -2.95 -6.04 -1.25
C LEU A 106 -4.33 -6.66 -1.32
N ASN A 107 -5.09 -6.34 -2.35
CA ASN A 107 -6.45 -6.82 -2.62
C ASN A 107 -6.86 -6.40 -4.03
N ILE A 108 -7.82 -7.12 -4.62
CA ILE A 108 -8.35 -6.83 -5.95
C ILE A 108 -9.87 -6.87 -5.90
N GLU A 109 -10.49 -5.70 -6.05
CA GLU A 109 -11.93 -5.51 -6.07
C GLU A 109 -12.35 -4.78 -7.35
N ALA A 110 -13.66 -4.83 -7.67
CA ALA A 110 -14.22 -4.08 -8.78
C ALA A 110 -14.25 -2.59 -8.41
N ASP A 111 -13.24 -1.85 -8.84
CA ASP A 111 -13.15 -0.39 -8.73
C ASP A 111 -12.78 0.19 -10.10
N HIS A 112 -12.93 1.51 -10.25
CA HIS A 112 -12.64 2.21 -11.51
C HIS A 112 -13.37 1.63 -12.74
N LEU A 113 -14.68 1.26 -12.56
CA LEU A 113 -15.51 0.69 -13.63
C LEU A 113 -15.89 1.73 -14.71
N ASP A 114 -15.45 2.96 -14.57
CA ASP A 114 -15.42 3.99 -15.62
C ASP A 114 -14.28 3.73 -16.64
N PHE A 115 -13.27 2.96 -16.26
CA PHE A 115 -12.14 2.55 -17.09
C PHE A 115 -12.14 1.03 -17.36
N PHE A 116 -12.24 0.21 -16.32
CA PHE A 116 -12.32 -1.24 -16.44
C PHE A 116 -13.73 -1.70 -16.76
N LYS A 117 -13.85 -2.69 -17.61
CA LYS A 117 -15.13 -3.25 -18.01
C LYS A 117 -15.83 -3.98 -16.86
N ASP A 118 -15.10 -4.78 -16.11
CA ASP A 118 -15.57 -5.63 -15.03
C ASP A 118 -14.39 -6.10 -14.15
N LEU A 119 -14.67 -6.93 -13.14
CA LEU A 119 -13.66 -7.48 -12.23
C LEU A 119 -12.62 -8.33 -12.96
N ASP A 120 -13.01 -9.06 -14.01
CA ASP A 120 -12.07 -9.91 -14.75
C ASP A 120 -11.06 -9.06 -15.53
N ASP A 121 -11.48 -7.91 -16.04
CA ASP A 121 -10.59 -6.94 -16.69
C ASP A 121 -9.63 -6.31 -15.68
N VAL A 122 -10.08 -5.99 -14.45
CA VAL A 122 -9.21 -5.57 -13.34
C VAL A 122 -8.19 -6.65 -13.03
N LYS A 123 -8.62 -7.92 -12.87
CA LYS A 123 -7.74 -9.07 -12.58
C LYS A 123 -6.70 -9.26 -13.68
N HIS A 124 -7.10 -9.14 -14.95
CA HIS A 124 -6.18 -9.24 -16.08
C HIS A 124 -5.07 -8.18 -15.99
N SER A 125 -5.43 -6.93 -15.70
CA SER A 125 -4.48 -5.84 -15.53
C SER A 125 -3.49 -6.11 -14.38
N PHE A 126 -3.97 -6.61 -13.23
CA PHE A 126 -3.11 -6.99 -12.10
C PHE A 126 -2.20 -8.18 -12.44
N HIS A 127 -2.69 -9.15 -13.23
CA HIS A 127 -1.86 -10.25 -13.72
C HIS A 127 -0.72 -9.74 -14.62
N GLU A 128 -1.02 -8.85 -15.56
CA GLU A 128 0.01 -8.21 -16.40
C GLU A 128 1.05 -7.45 -15.57
N PHE A 129 0.61 -6.79 -14.47
CA PHE A 129 1.51 -6.12 -13.56
C PHE A 129 2.41 -7.11 -12.80
N ALA A 130 1.86 -8.23 -12.30
CA ALA A 130 2.63 -9.29 -11.64
C ALA A 130 3.66 -9.91 -12.59
N ALA A 131 3.27 -10.18 -13.85
CA ALA A 131 4.12 -10.76 -14.87
C ALA A 131 5.31 -9.86 -15.28
N ARG A 132 5.30 -8.57 -14.89
CA ARG A 132 6.46 -7.67 -15.09
C ARG A 132 7.59 -7.91 -14.09
N VAL A 133 7.32 -8.61 -13.00
CA VAL A 133 8.36 -8.96 -12.03
C VAL A 133 9.27 -10.03 -12.65
N PRO A 134 10.59 -9.81 -12.71
CA PRO A 134 11.51 -10.80 -13.29
C PRO A 134 11.56 -12.08 -12.43
N GLU A 135 11.98 -13.19 -13.01
CA GLU A 135 12.08 -14.51 -12.36
C GLU A 135 12.87 -14.48 -11.03
N TYR A 136 13.89 -13.63 -10.93
CA TYR A 136 14.66 -13.45 -9.69
C TYR A 136 13.96 -12.56 -8.64
N GLY A 137 12.89 -11.88 -9.02
CA GLY A 137 12.10 -10.98 -8.19
C GLY A 137 11.04 -11.69 -7.35
N TYR A 138 10.19 -10.90 -6.69
CA TYR A 138 9.16 -11.43 -5.81
C TYR A 138 7.81 -10.74 -6.06
N VAL A 139 6.75 -11.53 -5.98
CA VAL A 139 5.38 -11.02 -5.83
C VAL A 139 4.91 -11.36 -4.42
N VAL A 140 4.52 -10.33 -3.67
CA VAL A 140 3.93 -10.44 -2.34
C VAL A 140 2.41 -10.40 -2.51
N ALA A 141 1.74 -11.52 -2.23
CA ALA A 141 0.32 -11.71 -2.52
C ALA A 141 -0.50 -11.92 -1.23
N ASN A 142 -1.67 -11.29 -1.17
CA ASN A 142 -2.60 -11.49 -0.07
C ASN A 142 -3.28 -12.85 -0.18
N HIS A 143 -2.96 -13.76 0.73
CA HIS A 143 -3.54 -15.10 0.78
C HIS A 143 -5.04 -15.10 1.13
N ASP A 144 -5.48 -14.12 1.91
CA ASP A 144 -6.90 -13.98 2.31
C ASP A 144 -7.79 -13.41 1.19
N ASP A 145 -7.21 -12.99 0.06
CA ASP A 145 -7.93 -12.42 -1.09
C ASP A 145 -7.90 -13.37 -2.27
N ALA A 146 -9.03 -13.98 -2.59
CA ALA A 146 -9.13 -14.99 -3.64
C ALA A 146 -8.77 -14.44 -5.03
N ASN A 147 -9.06 -13.16 -5.32
CA ASN A 147 -8.74 -12.53 -6.60
C ASN A 147 -7.23 -12.33 -6.74
N THR A 148 -6.56 -11.90 -5.64
CA THR A 148 -5.11 -11.78 -5.61
C THR A 148 -4.43 -13.14 -5.85
N MET A 149 -4.91 -14.19 -5.17
CA MET A 149 -4.36 -15.54 -5.34
C MET A 149 -4.62 -16.11 -6.73
N ASP A 150 -5.72 -15.75 -7.36
CA ASP A 150 -6.04 -16.16 -8.73
C ASP A 150 -5.06 -15.52 -9.75
N VAL A 151 -4.77 -14.25 -9.57
CA VAL A 151 -3.90 -13.45 -10.46
C VAL A 151 -2.44 -13.90 -10.45
N VAL A 152 -1.97 -14.52 -9.36
CA VAL A 152 -0.55 -14.92 -9.22
C VAL A 152 -0.27 -16.39 -9.51
N LYS A 153 -1.26 -17.15 -10.01
CA LYS A 153 -1.12 -18.61 -10.20
C LYS A 153 -0.03 -19.02 -11.20
N ASP A 154 0.09 -18.27 -12.30
CA ASP A 154 0.91 -18.66 -13.45
C ASP A 154 2.03 -17.64 -13.74
N ILE A 155 2.57 -16.98 -12.69
CA ILE A 155 3.69 -16.05 -12.83
C ILE A 155 5.03 -16.74 -12.58
N GLU A 156 6.09 -16.29 -13.27
CA GLU A 156 7.45 -16.86 -13.16
C GLU A 156 8.19 -16.40 -11.90
N ALA A 157 7.85 -15.23 -11.38
CA ALA A 157 8.46 -14.66 -10.20
C ALA A 157 8.14 -15.48 -8.93
N LYS A 158 8.99 -15.35 -7.91
CA LYS A 158 8.76 -16.03 -6.62
C LYS A 158 7.58 -15.39 -5.88
N VAL A 159 6.60 -16.19 -5.49
CA VAL A 159 5.47 -15.71 -4.67
C VAL A 159 5.77 -15.90 -3.19
N ILE A 160 5.56 -14.84 -2.40
CA ILE A 160 5.48 -14.87 -0.94
C ILE A 160 4.09 -14.39 -0.55
N THR A 161 3.39 -15.18 0.25
CA THR A 161 2.04 -14.85 0.69
C THR A 161 2.02 -14.17 2.05
N PHE A 162 1.05 -13.28 2.26
CA PHE A 162 0.72 -12.75 3.58
C PHE A 162 -0.78 -12.89 3.85
N GLY A 163 -1.15 -13.02 5.12
CA GLY A 163 -2.54 -13.18 5.52
C GLY A 163 -2.70 -13.21 7.04
N LEU A 164 -3.93 -13.42 7.51
CA LEU A 164 -4.23 -13.51 8.95
C LEU A 164 -4.04 -14.94 9.50
N HIS A 165 -3.99 -15.94 8.63
CA HIS A 165 -3.96 -17.35 8.98
C HIS A 165 -2.62 -18.00 8.63
N SER A 166 -2.33 -19.12 9.29
CA SER A 166 -1.04 -19.84 9.25
C SER A 166 -0.76 -20.59 7.93
N ASP A 167 -1.67 -20.56 6.99
CA ASP A 167 -1.49 -21.06 5.61
C ASP A 167 -0.79 -20.05 4.69
N ALA A 168 -0.66 -18.79 5.12
CA ALA A 168 0.20 -17.81 4.48
C ALA A 168 1.66 -17.93 4.98
N ASP A 169 2.65 -17.50 4.15
CA ASP A 169 4.05 -17.46 4.55
C ASP A 169 4.30 -16.47 5.69
N VAL A 170 3.67 -15.28 5.63
CA VAL A 170 3.76 -14.22 6.65
C VAL A 170 2.37 -13.99 7.23
N TYR A 171 2.21 -14.23 8.52
CA TYR A 171 0.91 -14.11 9.19
C TYR A 171 1.04 -13.56 10.60
N ALA A 172 -0.12 -13.21 11.22
CA ALA A 172 -0.16 -12.65 12.55
C ALA A 172 -0.71 -13.64 13.57
N GLU A 173 -0.10 -13.69 14.76
CA GLU A 173 -0.62 -14.39 15.93
C GLU A 173 -0.79 -13.43 17.12
N ASN A 174 -1.64 -13.83 18.07
CA ASN A 174 -1.85 -13.11 19.33
C ASN A 174 -2.25 -11.64 19.14
N ILE A 175 -3.12 -11.35 18.16
CA ILE A 175 -3.58 -10.00 17.86
C ILE A 175 -4.42 -9.47 19.02
N GLN A 176 -4.04 -8.31 19.53
CA GLN A 176 -4.72 -7.58 20.60
C GLN A 176 -4.90 -6.12 20.19
N PHE A 177 -6.11 -5.59 20.35
CA PHE A 177 -6.41 -4.17 20.18
C PHE A 177 -6.48 -3.51 21.56
N ILE A 178 -5.61 -2.51 21.79
CA ILE A 178 -5.49 -1.79 23.06
C ILE A 178 -5.63 -0.30 22.78
N GLY A 179 -6.84 0.24 22.93
CA GLY A 179 -7.16 1.59 22.46
C GLY A 179 -6.92 1.71 20.96
N ALA A 180 -6.19 2.73 20.54
CA ALA A 180 -5.82 2.94 19.14
C ALA A 180 -4.60 2.14 18.68
N ASN A 181 -4.07 1.22 19.49
CA ASN A 181 -2.90 0.43 19.14
C ASN A 181 -3.29 -1.03 18.81
N SER A 182 -2.53 -1.65 17.91
CA SER A 182 -2.60 -3.08 17.62
C SER A 182 -1.30 -3.75 18.02
N LYS A 183 -1.36 -4.79 18.88
CA LYS A 183 -0.20 -5.56 19.29
C LYS A 183 -0.34 -6.98 18.78
N PHE A 184 0.70 -7.52 18.13
CA PHE A 184 0.67 -8.87 17.55
C PHE A 184 2.09 -9.41 17.31
N ASN A 185 2.17 -10.73 17.13
CA ASN A 185 3.37 -11.40 16.66
C ASN A 185 3.28 -11.56 15.14
N ILE A 186 4.37 -11.27 14.43
CA ILE A 186 4.52 -11.60 13.02
C ILE A 186 5.28 -12.93 12.92
N MET A 187 4.65 -13.88 12.27
CA MET A 187 5.21 -15.19 11.97
C MET A 187 5.70 -15.23 10.53
N TYR A 188 6.80 -15.93 10.27
CA TYR A 188 7.29 -16.23 8.94
C TYR A 188 7.60 -17.71 8.82
N LYS A 189 6.88 -18.41 7.94
CA LYS A 189 7.01 -19.86 7.72
C LYS A 189 6.97 -20.67 9.02
N GLY A 190 5.99 -20.35 9.88
CA GLY A 190 5.77 -21.04 11.15
C GLY A 190 6.72 -20.65 12.28
N GLN A 191 7.63 -19.70 12.08
CA GLN A 191 8.55 -19.22 13.11
C GLN A 191 8.27 -17.76 13.47
N LEU A 192 8.45 -17.42 14.74
CA LEU A 192 8.35 -16.03 15.19
C LEU A 192 9.42 -15.17 14.48
N PHE A 193 8.97 -14.25 13.65
CA PHE A 193 9.85 -13.27 13.00
C PHE A 193 10.11 -12.08 13.90
N THR A 194 9.06 -11.46 14.43
CA THR A 194 9.15 -10.37 15.41
C THR A 194 7.81 -10.10 16.08
N ASP A 195 7.84 -9.43 17.24
CA ASP A 195 6.66 -8.84 17.88
C ASP A 195 6.53 -7.36 17.48
N VAL A 196 5.30 -6.87 17.32
CA VAL A 196 5.01 -5.49 16.87
C VAL A 196 3.96 -4.85 17.76
N THR A 197 4.17 -3.57 18.06
CA THR A 197 3.13 -2.66 18.51
C THR A 197 2.95 -1.59 17.44
N LEU A 198 1.80 -1.61 16.77
CA LEU A 198 1.45 -0.68 15.70
C LEU A 198 0.55 0.41 16.30
N HIS A 199 0.89 1.69 16.08
CA HIS A 199 0.20 2.83 16.67
C HIS A 199 -0.94 3.37 15.78
N VAL A 200 -1.55 2.48 15.02
CA VAL A 200 -2.76 2.74 14.25
C VAL A 200 -3.75 1.59 14.45
N PRO A 201 -5.06 1.88 14.56
CA PRO A 201 -6.05 0.86 14.85
C PRO A 201 -6.50 0.12 13.59
N GLY A 202 -7.20 -0.99 13.81
CA GLY A 202 -7.94 -1.71 12.78
C GLY A 202 -7.20 -2.92 12.18
N MET A 203 -7.97 -3.97 11.89
CA MET A 203 -7.46 -5.21 11.32
C MET A 203 -6.84 -5.00 9.93
N HIS A 204 -7.36 -4.06 9.14
CA HIS A 204 -6.78 -3.71 7.85
C HIS A 204 -5.34 -3.18 7.97
N ASN A 205 -5.01 -2.47 9.06
CA ASN A 205 -3.64 -2.01 9.32
C ASN A 205 -2.72 -3.15 9.78
N VAL A 206 -3.24 -4.17 10.47
CA VAL A 206 -2.49 -5.41 10.72
C VAL A 206 -2.14 -6.08 9.39
N LYS A 207 -3.10 -6.25 8.46
CA LYS A 207 -2.85 -6.79 7.12
C LYS A 207 -1.83 -5.97 6.33
N ASN A 208 -1.93 -4.63 6.35
CA ASN A 208 -0.97 -3.75 5.70
C ASN A 208 0.46 -3.92 6.28
N ALA A 209 0.57 -4.11 7.60
CA ALA A 209 1.86 -4.37 8.27
C ALA A 209 2.44 -5.74 7.88
N LEU A 210 1.60 -6.77 7.71
CA LEU A 210 2.03 -8.09 7.22
C LEU A 210 2.55 -7.99 5.77
N ALA A 211 1.83 -7.28 4.89
CA ALA A 211 2.26 -7.02 3.52
C ALA A 211 3.61 -6.28 3.47
N ALA A 212 3.75 -5.21 4.27
CA ALA A 212 5.00 -4.45 4.37
C ALA A 212 6.15 -5.31 4.92
N THR A 213 5.86 -6.22 5.88
CA THR A 213 6.85 -7.16 6.41
C THR A 213 7.26 -8.18 5.36
N ALA A 214 6.32 -8.76 4.61
CA ALA A 214 6.62 -9.69 3.52
C ALA A 214 7.52 -9.03 2.45
N ALA A 215 7.21 -7.79 2.07
CA ALA A 215 8.05 -7.00 1.17
C ALA A 215 9.46 -6.76 1.74
N ALA A 216 9.55 -6.45 3.04
CA ALA A 216 10.83 -6.26 3.72
C ALA A 216 11.67 -7.54 3.77
N ILE A 217 11.04 -8.70 3.97
CA ILE A 217 11.68 -10.03 3.92
C ILE A 217 12.27 -10.27 2.52
N CYS A 218 11.54 -9.97 1.44
CA CYS A 218 12.04 -10.09 0.06
C CYS A 218 13.30 -9.24 -0.17
N LEU A 219 13.40 -8.10 0.51
CA LEU A 219 14.56 -7.20 0.45
C LEU A 219 15.67 -7.55 1.47
N GLY A 220 15.57 -8.66 2.20
CA GLY A 220 16.56 -9.11 3.18
C GLY A 220 16.65 -8.21 4.41
N VAL A 221 15.56 -7.56 4.81
CA VAL A 221 15.49 -6.72 6.02
C VAL A 221 15.39 -7.59 7.27
N ARG A 222 16.15 -7.23 8.30
CA ARG A 222 16.18 -7.98 9.56
C ARG A 222 14.95 -7.70 10.45
N PRO A 223 14.54 -8.65 11.32
CA PRO A 223 13.35 -8.51 12.17
C PRO A 223 13.30 -7.22 13.00
N ASN A 224 14.43 -6.81 13.59
CA ASN A 224 14.49 -5.59 14.41
C ASN A 224 14.15 -4.33 13.62
N ALA A 225 14.56 -4.22 12.36
CA ALA A 225 14.24 -3.07 11.55
C ALA A 225 12.74 -3.03 11.21
N VAL A 226 12.12 -4.19 10.99
CA VAL A 226 10.66 -4.30 10.82
C VAL A 226 9.95 -3.86 12.11
N LYS A 227 10.37 -4.37 13.27
CA LYS A 227 9.82 -3.99 14.57
C LYS A 227 9.86 -2.48 14.81
N TYR A 228 11.03 -1.87 14.66
CA TYR A 228 11.20 -0.43 14.91
C TYR A 228 10.53 0.44 13.83
N GLY A 229 10.59 0.01 12.58
CA GLY A 229 9.92 0.72 11.48
C GLY A 229 8.40 0.77 11.66
N LEU A 230 7.77 -0.36 11.95
CA LEU A 230 6.34 -0.42 12.21
C LEU A 230 5.93 0.31 13.50
N ALA A 231 6.73 0.21 14.56
CA ALA A 231 6.48 0.98 15.80
C ALA A 231 6.63 2.50 15.60
N GLY A 232 7.45 2.95 14.64
CA GLY A 232 7.56 4.35 14.27
C GLY A 232 6.43 4.89 13.40
N PHE A 233 5.58 4.01 12.85
CA PHE A 233 4.47 4.42 11.99
C PHE A 233 3.25 4.86 12.83
N ASN A 234 2.89 6.14 12.71
CA ASN A 234 1.77 6.75 13.41
C ASN A 234 0.63 7.18 12.47
N GLY A 235 0.57 6.59 11.28
CA GLY A 235 -0.42 6.89 10.25
C GLY A 235 0.15 7.70 9.08
N ALA A 236 -0.63 7.77 8.01
CA ALA A 236 -0.42 8.64 6.87
C ALA A 236 -1.50 9.72 6.87
N GLY A 237 -1.23 10.85 6.25
CA GLY A 237 -2.20 11.95 6.17
C GLY A 237 -3.53 11.48 5.58
N ARG A 238 -4.63 11.89 6.21
CA ARG A 238 -6.01 11.51 5.86
C ARG A 238 -6.27 9.99 5.87
N ARG A 239 -5.61 9.23 6.77
CA ARG A 239 -5.84 7.79 7.00
C ARG A 239 -6.04 7.57 8.49
N PHE A 240 -7.30 7.70 8.96
CA PHE A 240 -7.71 7.74 10.35
C PHE A 240 -6.88 8.77 11.15
N GLU A 241 -6.64 9.91 10.54
CA GLU A 241 -5.79 10.95 11.08
C GLU A 241 -6.50 11.71 12.21
N PHE A 242 -5.95 11.65 13.43
CA PHE A 242 -6.47 12.42 14.55
C PHE A 242 -6.18 13.91 14.34
N LYS A 243 -7.23 14.71 14.23
CA LYS A 243 -7.13 16.18 14.01
C LYS A 243 -7.23 16.99 15.30
N GLY A 244 -7.62 16.37 16.40
CA GLY A 244 -7.74 17.05 17.69
C GLY A 244 -9.07 16.80 18.38
N LYS A 245 -9.36 17.63 19.40
CA LYS A 245 -10.61 17.56 20.18
C LYS A 245 -11.42 18.85 20.04
N TYR A 246 -12.74 18.68 19.90
CA TYR A 246 -13.68 19.79 19.92
C TYR A 246 -14.85 19.46 20.86
N ASN A 247 -15.07 20.28 21.88
CA ASN A 247 -16.11 20.08 22.90
C ASN A 247 -16.14 18.66 23.50
N GLY A 248 -14.95 18.07 23.71
CA GLY A 248 -14.81 16.72 24.27
C GLY A 248 -14.95 15.57 23.26
N ALA A 249 -15.25 15.85 22.00
CA ALA A 249 -15.26 14.87 20.93
C ALA A 249 -13.88 14.77 20.26
N ASP A 250 -13.43 13.54 19.99
CA ASP A 250 -12.27 13.29 19.16
C ASP A 250 -12.64 13.45 17.69
N ILE A 251 -11.83 14.16 16.92
CA ILE A 251 -12.05 14.43 15.49
C ILE A 251 -10.99 13.68 14.68
N TYR A 252 -11.46 12.90 13.71
CA TYR A 252 -10.62 12.15 12.78
C TYR A 252 -10.95 12.54 11.35
N ASP A 253 -9.93 12.59 10.48
CA ASP A 253 -10.06 12.73 9.03
C ASP A 253 -9.63 11.44 8.34
N ASP A 254 -10.49 10.93 7.46
CA ASP A 254 -10.20 9.74 6.66
C ASP A 254 -10.60 9.95 5.20
N TYR A 255 -9.83 9.41 4.29
CA TYR A 255 -10.06 9.52 2.85
C TYR A 255 -10.98 8.40 2.32
N ALA A 256 -11.51 7.56 3.18
CA ALA A 256 -12.39 6.46 2.80
C ALA A 256 -13.57 6.95 1.96
N HIS A 257 -13.74 6.40 0.78
CA HIS A 257 -14.80 6.76 -0.16
C HIS A 257 -15.39 5.55 -0.89
N HIS A 258 -14.71 4.41 -0.87
CA HIS A 258 -15.23 3.12 -1.36
C HIS A 258 -15.97 2.38 -0.24
N PRO A 259 -17.06 1.61 -0.54
CA PRO A 259 -17.81 0.87 0.49
C PRO A 259 -16.96 -0.03 1.40
N GLY A 260 -15.96 -0.73 0.84
CA GLY A 260 -15.02 -1.56 1.60
C GLY A 260 -14.16 -0.75 2.58
N GLU A 261 -13.67 0.44 2.16
CA GLU A 261 -12.92 1.35 3.02
C GLU A 261 -13.79 1.91 4.16
N LEU A 262 -15.02 2.34 3.84
CA LEU A 262 -15.97 2.85 4.84
C LEU A 262 -16.32 1.78 5.87
N LYS A 263 -16.53 0.53 5.43
CA LYS A 263 -16.76 -0.58 6.33
C LYS A 263 -15.58 -0.80 7.28
N ALA A 264 -14.36 -0.89 6.75
CA ALA A 264 -13.15 -1.09 7.56
C ALA A 264 -12.93 0.07 8.55
N LEU A 265 -13.24 1.31 8.15
CA LEU A 265 -13.21 2.49 9.01
C LEU A 265 -14.22 2.38 10.15
N LEU A 266 -15.47 2.03 9.85
CA LEU A 266 -16.52 1.91 10.86
C LEU A 266 -16.27 0.75 11.82
N ASP A 267 -15.84 -0.41 11.32
CA ASP A 267 -15.42 -1.56 12.15
C ASP A 267 -14.28 -1.14 13.12
N THR A 268 -13.39 -0.26 12.67
CA THR A 268 -12.32 0.29 13.52
C THR A 268 -12.87 1.20 14.61
N VAL A 269 -13.80 2.09 14.26
CA VAL A 269 -14.43 3.03 15.22
C VAL A 269 -15.24 2.28 16.28
N GLU A 270 -15.94 1.21 15.92
CA GLU A 270 -16.68 0.36 16.88
C GLU A 270 -15.74 -0.21 17.95
N ASN A 271 -14.55 -0.67 17.56
CA ASN A 271 -13.56 -1.21 18.48
C ASN A 271 -12.96 -0.16 19.45
N LEU A 272 -13.09 1.13 19.17
CA LEU A 272 -12.64 2.20 20.07
C LEU A 272 -13.66 2.53 21.20
N ASN A 273 -14.84 1.92 21.18
CA ASN A 273 -15.86 2.00 22.22
C ASN A 273 -16.30 3.45 22.58
N TYR A 274 -16.41 4.33 21.58
CA TYR A 274 -16.98 5.65 21.77
C TYR A 274 -18.47 5.56 22.15
N LYS A 275 -18.93 6.42 23.08
CA LYS A 275 -20.35 6.49 23.47
C LYS A 275 -21.27 6.90 22.32
N ARG A 276 -20.76 7.67 21.40
CA ARG A 276 -21.47 8.17 20.21
C ARG A 276 -20.48 8.44 19.11
N THR A 277 -20.78 7.98 17.90
CA THR A 277 -20.05 8.29 16.69
C THR A 277 -20.92 9.15 15.78
N VAL A 278 -20.34 10.18 15.18
CA VAL A 278 -20.95 11.00 14.13
C VAL A 278 -20.08 10.88 12.91
N VAL A 279 -20.67 10.44 11.80
CA VAL A 279 -19.98 10.31 10.51
C VAL A 279 -20.44 11.44 9.60
N VAL A 280 -19.47 12.19 9.06
CA VAL A 280 -19.72 13.19 8.03
C VAL A 280 -19.07 12.67 6.76
N PHE A 281 -19.89 12.36 5.76
CA PHE A 281 -19.44 11.75 4.51
C PHE A 281 -19.84 12.62 3.32
N GLN A 282 -18.88 12.84 2.41
CA GLN A 282 -19.11 13.48 1.13
C GLN A 282 -18.71 12.49 0.02
N PRO A 283 -19.65 12.04 -0.83
CA PRO A 283 -19.31 11.22 -1.99
C PRO A 283 -18.42 12.02 -2.95
N HIS A 284 -17.34 11.39 -3.40
CA HIS A 284 -16.34 12.09 -4.19
C HIS A 284 -16.75 12.23 -5.65
N THR A 285 -17.33 11.18 -6.24
CA THR A 285 -17.82 11.18 -7.63
C THR A 285 -19.18 10.51 -7.72
N TYR A 286 -19.99 10.89 -8.71
CA TYR A 286 -21.29 10.25 -8.99
C TYR A 286 -21.17 8.88 -9.64
N SER A 287 -19.98 8.48 -10.08
CA SER A 287 -19.69 7.22 -10.79
C SER A 287 -19.11 6.14 -9.89
N ARG A 288 -18.94 6.42 -8.60
CA ARG A 288 -18.40 5.46 -7.60
C ARG A 288 -19.43 5.10 -6.54
#